data_48c2ebd8e2f6b4fc93ae4f85cf0ee9ee
#
_entry.id   48c2ebd8e2f6b4fc93ae4f85cf0ee9ee
#
_cell.length_a   1.000
_cell.length_b   1.000
_cell.length_c   1.000
_cell.angle_alpha   90.00
_cell.angle_beta   90.00
_cell.angle_gamma   90.00
#
_symmetry.space_group_name_H-M   'P 1'
#
loop_
_entity.id
_entity.type
_entity.pdbx_description
1 polymer ?
#
loop_
_entity_poly.entity_id
_entity_poly.type
_entity_poly.pdbx_seq_one_letter_code
_entity_poly.pdbx_strand_id
1 'polypeptide(L)'
;MATTANPTVDKPASSGKLKRLVLFLLIGIVAAAAAAGGTYFVLSKEGAHSAAPSAPAPLAVPAFFPLEPLTVNLLSDDGIQHYLRVGLSLKLTDPKAQEYLTQHMPELRSRILLALSNKHPEQLATLEGKHALADELKTLIEQPTQPGNQSARVDDVLFTEFVVQ
;
A
#
# COMPACT_ATOMS: atom_id res chain seq x y z
N MET A 1 101.34 18.06 -29.20
CA MET A 1 101.48 16.69 -28.79
C MET A 1 100.54 16.47 -27.62
N ALA A 2 99.40 16.15 -27.78
CA ALA A 2 98.33 16.11 -26.72
C ALA A 2 97.63 14.76 -26.80
N THR A 3 97.70 14.04 -25.75
CA THR A 3 97.05 12.76 -25.53
C THR A 3 95.70 13.01 -24.90
N THR A 4 94.69 12.66 -25.57
CA THR A 4 93.29 12.74 -25.16
C THR A 4 92.93 11.48 -24.41
N ALA A 5 92.55 11.59 -23.10
CA ALA A 5 92.01 10.52 -22.36
C ALA A 5 90.48 10.61 -22.43
N ASN A 6 89.84 9.50 -22.74
CA ASN A 6 88.41 9.31 -22.82
C ASN A 6 87.93 8.69 -21.48
N PRO A 7 86.95 9.27 -20.76
CA PRO A 7 86.36 8.62 -19.59
C PRO A 7 85.20 7.75 -20.01
N THR A 8 85.29 6.49 -19.69
CA THR A 8 84.21 5.50 -19.77
C THR A 8 83.07 5.83 -18.77
N VAL A 9 81.88 5.94 -19.31
CA VAL A 9 80.66 6.13 -18.47
C VAL A 9 80.19 4.77 -18.03
N ASP A 10 80.20 4.57 -16.73
CA ASP A 10 79.63 3.41 -16.06
C ASP A 10 78.11 3.39 -16.13
N LYS A 11 77.58 2.28 -16.57
CA LYS A 11 76.15 2.03 -16.70
C LYS A 11 75.65 1.35 -15.44
N PRO A 12 74.72 1.93 -14.66
CA PRO A 12 74.22 1.25 -13.48
C PRO A 12 73.35 0.06 -13.84
N ALA A 13 73.86 -1.10 -13.54
CA ALA A 13 73.09 -2.34 -13.55
C ALA A 13 72.18 -2.35 -12.32
N SER A 14 70.94 -2.70 -12.47
CA SER A 14 69.96 -3.18 -11.49
C SER A 14 68.56 -2.53 -11.51
N SER A 15 67.93 -2.59 -12.68
CA SER A 15 66.47 -2.27 -12.71
C SER A 15 65.54 -3.50 -12.55
N GLY A 16 66.13 -4.70 -12.50
CA GLY A 16 65.33 -5.95 -12.44
C GLY A 16 64.74 -6.24 -11.05
N LYS A 17 65.44 -5.87 -9.97
CA LYS A 17 64.95 -6.11 -8.60
C LYS A 17 63.86 -5.12 -8.21
N LEU A 18 63.98 -3.88 -8.63
CA LEU A 18 62.97 -2.83 -8.34
C LEU A 18 61.68 -3.11 -9.12
N LYS A 19 61.77 -3.53 -10.38
CA LYS A 19 60.58 -3.92 -11.16
C LYS A 19 59.86 -5.13 -10.58
N ARG A 20 60.57 -6.13 -10.06
CA ARG A 20 60.00 -7.28 -9.37
C ARG A 20 59.34 -6.89 -8.07
N LEU A 21 59.95 -6.00 -7.29
CA LEU A 21 59.40 -5.50 -6.03
C LEU A 21 58.12 -4.71 -6.25
N VAL A 22 58.09 -3.84 -7.24
CA VAL A 22 56.88 -3.10 -7.65
C VAL A 22 55.79 -4.03 -8.15
N LEU A 23 56.15 -5.08 -8.92
CA LEU A 23 55.19 -6.06 -9.37
C LEU A 23 54.55 -6.85 -8.20
N PHE A 24 55.35 -7.28 -7.22
CA PHE A 24 54.80 -7.99 -6.06
C PHE A 24 53.95 -7.07 -5.19
N LEU A 25 54.28 -5.79 -5.09
CA LEU A 25 53.50 -4.80 -4.33
C LEU A 25 52.16 -4.52 -5.01
N LEU A 26 52.09 -4.43 -6.36
CA LEU A 26 50.87 -4.32 -7.12
C LEU A 26 49.96 -5.56 -6.99
N ILE A 27 50.58 -6.77 -7.07
CA ILE A 27 49.82 -8.02 -6.88
C ILE A 27 49.22 -8.09 -5.46
N GLY A 28 49.98 -7.67 -4.43
CA GLY A 28 49.52 -7.61 -3.05
C GLY A 28 48.35 -6.63 -2.84
N ILE A 29 48.35 -5.47 -3.50
CA ILE A 29 47.29 -4.48 -3.42
C ILE A 29 46.01 -5.02 -4.10
N VAL A 30 46.15 -5.67 -5.25
CA VAL A 30 44.99 -6.28 -5.99
C VAL A 30 44.39 -7.43 -5.17
N ALA A 31 45.22 -8.27 -4.56
CA ALA A 31 44.78 -9.34 -3.68
C ALA A 31 44.04 -8.83 -2.43
N ALA A 32 44.55 -7.76 -1.80
CA ALA A 32 43.91 -7.14 -0.65
C ALA A 32 42.58 -6.47 -1.00
N ALA A 33 42.50 -5.81 -2.18
CA ALA A 33 41.26 -5.22 -2.68
C ALA A 33 40.19 -6.29 -3.02
N ALA A 34 40.58 -7.44 -3.59
CA ALA A 34 39.68 -8.56 -3.85
C ALA A 34 39.16 -9.22 -2.56
N ALA A 35 39.98 -9.34 -1.54
CA ALA A 35 39.60 -9.87 -0.22
C ALA A 35 38.63 -8.92 0.50
N ALA A 36 38.88 -7.61 0.49
CA ALA A 36 38.00 -6.62 1.11
C ALA A 36 36.68 -6.46 0.36
N GLY A 37 36.70 -6.49 -0.98
CA GLY A 37 35.50 -6.42 -1.80
C GLY A 37 34.64 -7.68 -1.71
N GLY A 38 35.28 -8.86 -1.61
CA GLY A 38 34.58 -10.13 -1.46
C GLY A 38 33.85 -10.24 -0.13
N THR A 39 34.48 -9.85 0.98
CA THR A 39 33.85 -9.87 2.30
C THR A 39 32.72 -8.86 2.43
N TYR A 40 32.85 -7.66 1.87
CA TYR A 40 31.79 -6.66 1.85
C TYR A 40 30.58 -7.14 1.04
N PHE A 41 30.80 -7.79 -0.10
CA PHE A 41 29.73 -8.32 -0.94
C PHE A 41 29.01 -9.51 -0.33
N VAL A 42 29.70 -10.38 0.40
CA VAL A 42 29.08 -11.49 1.12
C VAL A 42 28.29 -10.99 2.33
N LEU A 43 28.84 -10.07 3.15
CA LEU A 43 28.11 -9.48 4.28
C LEU A 43 26.87 -8.67 3.84
N SER A 44 26.94 -7.98 2.70
CA SER A 44 25.76 -7.27 2.17
C SER A 44 24.69 -8.20 1.60
N LYS A 45 25.04 -9.41 1.17
CA LYS A 45 24.05 -10.43 0.75
C LYS A 45 23.44 -11.17 1.95
N GLU A 46 24.18 -11.41 3.02
CA GLU A 46 23.64 -12.06 4.23
C GLU A 46 22.73 -11.14 5.05
N GLY A 47 22.89 -9.79 4.95
CA GLY A 47 21.99 -8.82 5.53
C GLY A 47 20.58 -8.78 4.87
N ALA A 48 20.39 -9.40 3.70
CA ALA A 48 19.13 -9.39 2.99
C ALA A 48 18.26 -10.66 3.19
N HIS A 49 18.72 -11.66 3.95
CA HIS A 49 18.00 -12.94 4.13
C HIS A 49 17.81 -13.38 5.57
N SER A 50 17.98 -12.47 6.54
CA SER A 50 17.41 -12.69 7.88
C SER A 50 16.03 -11.99 7.95
N ALA A 51 15.12 -12.37 7.06
CA ALA A 51 13.72 -12.28 7.38
C ALA A 51 13.51 -13.27 8.54
N ALA A 52 13.59 -12.80 9.78
CA ALA A 52 12.92 -13.45 10.87
C ALA A 52 11.51 -13.80 10.37
N PRO A 53 10.95 -14.99 10.66
CA PRO A 53 9.57 -15.28 10.31
C PRO A 53 8.76 -14.12 10.83
N SER A 54 8.22 -13.34 9.88
CA SER A 54 7.32 -12.24 10.18
C SER A 54 6.22 -12.86 11.03
N ALA A 55 6.17 -12.52 12.31
CA ALA A 55 5.04 -12.90 13.14
C ALA A 55 3.80 -12.57 12.32
N PRO A 56 2.79 -13.44 12.24
CA PRO A 56 1.57 -13.17 11.51
C PRO A 56 1.11 -11.79 11.94
N ALA A 57 0.96 -10.88 10.98
CA ALA A 57 0.46 -9.54 11.26
C ALA A 57 -0.80 -9.72 12.13
N PRO A 58 -0.95 -9.02 13.26
CA PRO A 58 -2.13 -9.13 14.09
C PRO A 58 -3.33 -9.00 13.16
N LEU A 59 -4.23 -10.00 13.17
CA LEU A 59 -5.45 -9.94 12.39
C LEU A 59 -6.12 -8.63 12.79
N ALA A 60 -6.22 -7.69 11.86
CA ALA A 60 -6.85 -6.41 12.11
C ALA A 60 -8.27 -6.70 12.62
N VAL A 61 -8.55 -6.33 13.86
CA VAL A 61 -9.89 -6.48 14.42
C VAL A 61 -10.80 -5.56 13.61
N PRO A 62 -11.83 -6.10 12.95
CA PRO A 62 -12.72 -5.27 12.14
C PRO A 62 -13.40 -4.24 13.06
N ALA A 63 -13.35 -2.98 12.67
CA ALA A 63 -14.11 -1.92 13.33
C ALA A 63 -15.48 -1.80 12.66
N PHE A 64 -16.52 -1.62 13.49
CA PHE A 64 -17.88 -1.39 13.00
C PHE A 64 -18.28 0.06 13.25
N PHE A 65 -18.84 0.69 12.24
CA PHE A 65 -19.32 2.05 12.30
C PHE A 65 -20.84 2.06 12.05
N PRO A 66 -21.66 2.17 13.12
CA PRO A 66 -23.11 2.20 12.96
C PRO A 66 -23.58 3.56 12.44
N LEU A 67 -24.54 3.54 11.51
CA LEU A 67 -25.26 4.71 11.05
C LEU A 67 -26.61 4.76 11.75
N GLU A 68 -27.11 5.99 11.98
CA GLU A 68 -28.49 6.16 12.41
C GLU A 68 -29.46 5.62 11.38
N PRO A 69 -30.54 4.93 11.79
CA PRO A 69 -31.55 4.42 10.87
C PRO A 69 -32.13 5.51 9.98
N LEU A 70 -32.39 5.15 8.72
CA LEU A 70 -32.96 6.00 7.70
C LEU A 70 -34.35 5.50 7.35
N THR A 71 -35.27 6.44 7.12
CA THR A 71 -36.59 6.13 6.53
C THR A 71 -36.74 6.93 5.26
N VAL A 72 -37.04 6.25 4.16
CA VAL A 72 -37.21 6.84 2.83
C VAL A 72 -38.50 6.37 2.18
N ASN A 73 -39.05 7.20 1.29
CA ASN A 73 -40.11 6.75 0.36
C ASN A 73 -39.46 5.99 -0.78
N LEU A 74 -40.04 4.88 -1.15
CA LEU A 74 -39.63 4.12 -2.34
C LEU A 74 -40.41 4.59 -3.58
N LEU A 75 -39.85 4.32 -4.75
CA LEU A 75 -40.59 4.47 -6.01
C LEU A 75 -41.68 3.44 -6.06
N SER A 76 -42.86 3.83 -6.55
CA SER A 76 -44.04 2.95 -6.66
C SER A 76 -44.73 3.18 -7.98
N ASP A 77 -45.01 2.09 -8.70
CA ASP A 77 -45.75 2.09 -9.95
C ASP A 77 -47.25 1.80 -9.74
N ASP A 78 -47.63 1.37 -8.55
CA ASP A 78 -49.00 1.01 -8.20
C ASP A 78 -49.84 2.18 -7.62
N GLY A 79 -49.18 3.33 -7.44
CA GLY A 79 -49.81 4.52 -6.85
C GLY A 79 -49.95 4.46 -5.33
N ILE A 80 -49.45 3.40 -4.67
CA ILE A 80 -49.38 3.25 -3.21
C ILE A 80 -48.03 3.74 -2.71
N GLN A 81 -47.99 4.45 -1.58
CA GLN A 81 -46.75 4.90 -1.00
C GLN A 81 -46.12 3.76 -0.19
N HIS A 82 -44.90 3.41 -0.54
CA HIS A 82 -44.09 2.45 0.19
C HIS A 82 -42.94 3.14 0.90
N TYR A 83 -42.62 2.66 2.10
CA TYR A 83 -41.56 3.19 2.93
C TYR A 83 -40.52 2.11 3.25
N LEU A 84 -39.26 2.45 3.11
CA LEU A 84 -38.17 1.63 3.59
C LEU A 84 -37.59 2.25 4.86
N ARG A 85 -37.58 1.48 5.94
CA ARG A 85 -36.78 1.79 7.12
C ARG A 85 -35.58 0.86 7.15
N VAL A 86 -34.37 1.43 7.16
CA VAL A 86 -33.11 0.69 7.12
C VAL A 86 -32.13 1.20 8.16
N GLY A 87 -31.53 0.29 8.93
CA GLY A 87 -30.36 0.49 9.77
C GLY A 87 -29.15 -0.09 9.09
N LEU A 88 -28.04 0.63 9.13
CA LEU A 88 -26.79 0.27 8.48
C LEU A 88 -25.65 0.24 9.48
N SER A 89 -24.72 -0.69 9.29
CA SER A 89 -23.43 -0.70 9.98
C SER A 89 -22.33 -1.00 8.97
N LEU A 90 -21.32 -0.14 8.90
CA LEU A 90 -20.19 -0.30 8.00
C LEU A 90 -19.09 -1.10 8.69
N LYS A 91 -18.60 -2.13 8.04
CA LYS A 91 -17.39 -2.85 8.47
C LYS A 91 -16.18 -2.18 7.85
N LEU A 92 -15.21 -1.79 8.68
CA LEU A 92 -14.05 -1.02 8.29
C LEU A 92 -12.78 -1.83 8.46
N THR A 93 -11.87 -1.75 7.47
CA THR A 93 -10.52 -2.35 7.55
C THR A 93 -9.57 -1.44 8.33
N ASP A 94 -9.73 -0.11 8.21
CA ASP A 94 -8.84 0.89 8.80
C ASP A 94 -9.60 1.76 9.80
N PRO A 95 -9.14 1.86 11.06
CA PRO A 95 -9.71 2.78 12.04
C PRO A 95 -9.74 4.25 11.57
N LYS A 96 -8.83 4.68 10.70
CA LYS A 96 -8.82 6.03 10.12
C LYS A 96 -10.04 6.32 9.25
N ALA A 97 -10.63 5.29 8.65
CA ALA A 97 -11.87 5.44 7.88
C ALA A 97 -13.02 5.97 8.76
N GLN A 98 -13.04 5.65 10.06
CA GLN A 98 -14.04 6.13 10.99
C GLN A 98 -14.03 7.66 11.14
N GLU A 99 -12.85 8.25 11.23
CA GLU A 99 -12.71 9.71 11.31
C GLU A 99 -13.22 10.39 10.05
N TYR A 100 -12.83 9.87 8.87
CA TYR A 100 -13.31 10.36 7.59
C TYR A 100 -14.83 10.28 7.47
N LEU A 101 -15.42 9.14 7.81
CA LEU A 101 -16.88 8.93 7.78
C LEU A 101 -17.60 9.91 8.71
N THR A 102 -17.05 10.14 9.91
CA THR A 102 -17.64 11.08 10.88
C THR A 102 -17.64 12.51 10.34
N GLN A 103 -16.52 12.95 9.74
CA GLN A 103 -16.40 14.31 9.19
C GLN A 103 -17.32 14.55 7.99
N HIS A 104 -17.53 13.51 7.16
CA HIS A 104 -18.33 13.60 5.92
C HIS A 104 -19.74 13.01 6.05
N MET A 105 -20.17 12.70 7.29
CA MET A 105 -21.43 12.02 7.55
C MET A 105 -22.66 12.70 6.91
N PRO A 106 -22.83 14.04 6.94
CA PRO A 106 -23.99 14.66 6.32
C PRO A 106 -24.09 14.42 4.81
N GLU A 107 -22.96 14.45 4.13
CA GLU A 107 -22.89 14.21 2.69
C GLU A 107 -23.13 12.75 2.36
N LEU A 108 -22.52 11.83 3.08
CA LEU A 108 -22.72 10.40 2.93
C LEU A 108 -24.17 10.02 3.17
N ARG A 109 -24.78 10.56 4.23
CA ARG A 109 -26.20 10.35 4.55
C ARG A 109 -27.11 10.82 3.40
N SER A 110 -26.82 11.97 2.82
CA SER A 110 -27.57 12.50 1.66
C SER A 110 -27.46 11.58 0.45
N ARG A 111 -26.27 11.10 0.12
CA ARG A 111 -26.04 10.17 -0.99
C ARG A 111 -26.79 8.85 -0.78
N ILE A 112 -26.71 8.29 0.43
CA ILE A 112 -27.42 7.05 0.80
C ILE A 112 -28.95 7.25 0.66
N LEU A 113 -29.48 8.36 1.18
CA LEU A 113 -30.91 8.71 1.06
C LEU A 113 -31.36 8.75 -0.39
N LEU A 114 -30.61 9.41 -1.27
CA LEU A 114 -30.94 9.51 -2.70
C LEU A 114 -30.92 8.12 -3.38
N ALA A 115 -29.90 7.30 -3.07
CA ALA A 115 -29.81 5.96 -3.63
C ALA A 115 -30.98 5.07 -3.19
N LEU A 116 -31.38 5.13 -1.92
CA LEU A 116 -32.48 4.37 -1.37
C LEU A 116 -33.84 4.83 -1.93
N SER A 117 -34.04 6.16 -2.06
CA SER A 117 -35.29 6.72 -2.59
C SER A 117 -35.54 6.41 -4.07
N ASN A 118 -34.52 5.94 -4.78
CA ASN A 118 -34.61 5.54 -6.18
C ASN A 118 -34.85 4.03 -6.37
N LYS A 119 -35.28 3.31 -5.34
CA LYS A 119 -35.54 1.86 -5.35
C LYS A 119 -37.02 1.56 -5.35
N HIS A 120 -37.40 0.44 -6.01
CA HIS A 120 -38.72 -0.13 -5.97
C HIS A 120 -38.83 -1.22 -4.89
N PRO A 121 -39.98 -1.40 -4.23
CA PRO A 121 -40.16 -2.43 -3.19
C PRO A 121 -39.82 -3.83 -3.68
N GLU A 122 -40.15 -4.17 -4.92
CA GLU A 122 -39.92 -5.49 -5.52
C GLU A 122 -38.41 -5.80 -5.61
N GLN A 123 -37.57 -4.79 -5.90
CA GLN A 123 -36.12 -4.94 -5.95
C GLN A 123 -35.52 -5.31 -4.58
N LEU A 124 -36.18 -4.85 -3.51
CA LEU A 124 -35.75 -5.03 -2.14
C LEU A 124 -36.35 -6.26 -1.45
N ALA A 125 -37.32 -6.91 -2.09
CA ALA A 125 -37.99 -8.07 -1.53
C ALA A 125 -37.09 -9.33 -1.52
N THR A 126 -36.18 -9.45 -2.48
CA THR A 126 -35.37 -10.64 -2.67
C THR A 126 -34.02 -10.54 -1.89
N LEU A 127 -33.40 -11.68 -1.62
CA LEU A 127 -32.06 -11.72 -1.01
C LEU A 127 -31.02 -11.11 -1.94
N GLU A 128 -31.10 -11.43 -3.22
CA GLU A 128 -30.22 -10.90 -4.27
C GLU A 128 -30.30 -9.38 -4.37
N GLY A 129 -31.52 -8.83 -4.30
CA GLY A 129 -31.76 -7.39 -4.31
C GLY A 129 -31.15 -6.67 -3.10
N LYS A 130 -31.20 -7.30 -1.91
CA LYS A 130 -30.56 -6.77 -0.71
C LYS A 130 -29.03 -6.79 -0.82
N HIS A 131 -28.44 -7.86 -1.36
CA HIS A 131 -27.00 -7.93 -1.62
C HIS A 131 -26.57 -6.88 -2.65
N ALA A 132 -27.32 -6.76 -3.77
CA ALA A 132 -27.03 -5.74 -4.77
C ALA A 132 -27.11 -4.31 -4.18
N LEU A 133 -28.07 -4.06 -3.29
CA LEU A 133 -28.15 -2.78 -2.57
C LEU A 133 -26.93 -2.56 -1.64
N ALA A 134 -26.49 -3.59 -0.93
CA ALA A 134 -25.31 -3.47 -0.06
C ALA A 134 -24.05 -3.11 -0.88
N ASP A 135 -23.83 -3.76 -2.03
CA ASP A 135 -22.71 -3.49 -2.93
C ASP A 135 -22.78 -2.09 -3.55
N GLU A 136 -23.99 -1.65 -3.92
CA GLU A 136 -24.22 -0.30 -4.45
C GLU A 136 -23.91 0.76 -3.38
N LEU A 137 -24.40 0.58 -2.16
CA LEU A 137 -24.13 1.49 -1.04
C LEU A 137 -22.66 1.52 -0.68
N LYS A 138 -21.99 0.36 -0.69
CA LYS A 138 -20.54 0.28 -0.50
C LYS A 138 -19.79 1.13 -1.53
N THR A 139 -20.09 0.92 -2.81
CA THR A 139 -19.48 1.68 -3.91
C THR A 139 -19.72 3.19 -3.76
N LEU A 140 -20.92 3.57 -3.38
CA LEU A 140 -21.32 4.96 -3.20
C LEU A 140 -20.59 5.63 -2.01
N ILE A 141 -20.41 4.90 -0.90
CA ILE A 141 -19.70 5.39 0.30
C ILE A 141 -18.21 5.53 0.01
N GLU A 142 -17.64 4.62 -0.78
CA GLU A 142 -16.23 4.64 -1.18
C GLU A 142 -15.90 5.71 -2.23
N GLN A 143 -16.89 6.34 -2.85
CA GLN A 143 -16.65 7.47 -3.75
C GLN A 143 -16.11 8.69 -2.97
N PRO A 144 -14.99 9.30 -3.42
CA PRO A 144 -14.48 10.52 -2.79
C PRO A 144 -15.55 11.62 -2.76
N THR A 145 -15.65 12.33 -1.66
CA THR A 145 -16.58 13.48 -1.53
C THR A 145 -16.11 14.69 -2.35
N GLN A 146 -14.79 14.80 -2.57
CA GLN A 146 -14.20 15.83 -3.41
C GLN A 146 -13.11 15.24 -4.32
N PRO A 147 -12.90 15.79 -5.52
CA PRO A 147 -11.82 15.36 -6.40
C PRO A 147 -10.46 15.49 -5.70
N GLY A 148 -9.70 14.40 -5.65
CA GLY A 148 -8.38 14.35 -5.01
C GLY A 148 -8.38 14.03 -3.52
N ASN A 149 -9.52 13.90 -2.87
CA ASN A 149 -9.61 13.45 -1.48
C ASN A 149 -9.49 11.92 -1.37
N GLN A 150 -9.02 11.47 -0.20
CA GLN A 150 -9.06 10.06 0.16
C GLN A 150 -10.53 9.64 0.34
N SER A 151 -10.84 8.41 -0.04
CA SER A 151 -12.13 7.78 0.22
C SER A 151 -12.06 6.91 1.47
N ALA A 152 -13.19 6.72 2.15
CA ALA A 152 -13.28 5.70 3.19
C ALA A 152 -13.20 4.31 2.54
N ARG A 153 -12.32 3.45 3.05
CA ARG A 153 -12.33 2.04 2.69
C ARG A 153 -13.32 1.30 3.57
N VAL A 154 -14.34 0.73 2.95
CA VAL A 154 -15.37 -0.04 3.61
C VAL A 154 -15.27 -1.49 3.14
N ASP A 155 -15.11 -2.44 4.06
CA ASP A 155 -15.08 -3.86 3.72
C ASP A 155 -16.46 -4.34 3.29
N ASP A 156 -17.47 -3.97 4.08
CA ASP A 156 -18.83 -4.45 3.90
C ASP A 156 -19.87 -3.47 4.46
N VAL A 157 -21.10 -3.54 3.92
CA VAL A 157 -22.28 -2.81 4.38
C VAL A 157 -23.27 -3.81 4.96
N LEU A 158 -23.50 -3.73 6.25
CA LEU A 158 -24.36 -4.65 6.98
C LEU A 158 -25.70 -3.98 7.29
N PHE A 159 -26.79 -4.65 6.94
CA PHE A 159 -28.13 -4.23 7.34
C PHE A 159 -28.40 -4.69 8.77
N THR A 160 -28.66 -3.78 9.68
CA THR A 160 -29.05 -4.05 11.08
C THR A 160 -30.56 -4.01 11.27
N GLU A 161 -31.26 -3.28 10.42
CA GLU A 161 -32.70 -3.20 10.33
C GLU A 161 -33.09 -3.08 8.84
N PHE A 162 -34.15 -3.77 8.43
CA PHE A 162 -34.63 -3.68 7.04
C PHE A 162 -36.13 -3.99 6.99
N VAL A 163 -36.95 -2.93 6.91
CA VAL A 163 -38.41 -3.02 6.94
C VAL A 163 -38.98 -2.24 5.76
N VAL A 164 -39.74 -2.92 4.89
CA VAL A 164 -40.53 -2.31 3.82
C VAL A 164 -41.99 -2.32 4.24
N GLN A 165 -42.63 -1.18 4.15
CA GLN A 165 -44.07 -1.01 4.48
C GLN A 165 -44.81 -0.30 3.36
#